data_f140c6b3f8fea81467b131ce7b42eabf
#
_entry.id   f140c6b3f8fea81467b131ce7b42eabf
#
_cell.length_a   1.000
_cell.length_b   1.000
_cell.length_c   1.000
_cell.angle_alpha   90.00
_cell.angle_beta   90.00
_cell.angle_gamma   90.00
#
_symmetry.space_group_name_H-M   'P 1'
#
loop_
_entity.id
_entity.type
_entity.pdbx_description
1 polymer ?
#
loop_
_entity_poly.entity_id
_entity_poly.type
_entity_poly.pdbx_seq_one_letter_code
_entity_poly.pdbx_strand_id
1 'polypeptide(L)'
;MNNISDWIIPISSSLVTIIVTVMTCKWQLRTELRKISENYVSDKKYKAYYNAVNMFYSIMSEIKNKGAIVGPSDRFQEMLKVKEDLFVYGSDKAFRAFTEFLCNSSQNQPNQDYIEYFLNFMLIVRKEISGGKSKLTTDDILRNYSGRYAVLIL
;
A
#
# COMPACT_ATOMS: atom_id res chain seq x y z
N MET A 1 3.21 37.30 -62.19
CA MET A 1 4.31 36.48 -61.57
C MET A 1 3.83 36.06 -60.21
N ASN A 2 3.31 34.82 -60.11
CA ASN A 2 2.92 34.27 -58.79
C ASN A 2 4.18 33.98 -58.01
N ASN A 3 4.39 34.70 -56.90
CA ASN A 3 5.55 34.52 -56.04
C ASN A 3 5.47 33.11 -55.44
N ILE A 4 6.41 32.24 -55.78
CA ILE A 4 6.58 30.88 -55.23
C ILE A 4 6.63 30.95 -53.67
N SER A 5 7.11 32.09 -53.13
CA SER A 5 7.11 32.36 -51.68
C SER A 5 5.75 32.33 -51.01
N ASP A 6 4.66 32.69 -51.71
CA ASP A 6 3.30 32.80 -51.13
C ASP A 6 2.71 31.43 -50.77
N TRP A 7 3.22 30.37 -51.36
CA TRP A 7 2.80 28.97 -51.11
C TRP A 7 3.74 28.22 -50.18
N ILE A 8 5.03 28.57 -50.16
CA ILE A 8 6.03 27.89 -49.35
C ILE A 8 5.82 28.19 -47.88
N ILE A 9 5.49 29.44 -47.50
CA ILE A 9 5.31 29.85 -46.11
C ILE A 9 4.14 29.12 -45.41
N PRO A 10 2.90 29.05 -46.00
CA PRO A 10 1.82 28.33 -45.32
C PRO A 10 2.04 26.81 -45.29
N ILE A 11 2.72 26.21 -46.29
CA ILE A 11 3.01 24.77 -46.31
C ILE A 11 4.03 24.42 -45.25
N SER A 12 5.10 25.19 -45.08
CA SER A 12 6.12 24.97 -44.06
C SER A 12 5.57 25.16 -42.62
N SER A 13 4.76 26.19 -42.42
CA SER A 13 4.07 26.44 -41.14
C SER A 13 3.13 25.29 -40.77
N SER A 14 2.37 24.80 -41.71
CA SER A 14 1.48 23.64 -41.53
C SER A 14 2.24 22.36 -41.14
N LEU A 15 3.37 22.09 -41.80
CA LEU A 15 4.21 20.93 -41.53
C LEU A 15 4.79 20.98 -40.11
N VAL A 16 5.30 22.14 -39.71
CA VAL A 16 5.84 22.34 -38.32
C VAL A 16 4.74 22.13 -37.29
N THR A 17 3.54 22.66 -37.52
CA THR A 17 2.40 22.49 -36.62
C THR A 17 2.04 21.02 -36.44
N ILE A 18 2.00 20.24 -37.53
CA ILE A 18 1.69 18.81 -37.50
C ILE A 18 2.77 18.08 -36.65
N ILE A 19 4.05 18.35 -36.86
CA ILE A 19 5.14 17.72 -36.15
C ILE A 19 5.04 18.02 -34.63
N VAL A 20 4.84 19.28 -34.27
CA VAL A 20 4.70 19.69 -32.86
C VAL A 20 3.48 19.04 -32.23
N THR A 21 2.35 18.99 -32.93
CA THR A 21 1.13 18.35 -32.43
C THR A 21 1.35 16.85 -32.15
N VAL A 22 1.96 16.12 -33.10
CA VAL A 22 2.26 14.70 -32.94
C VAL A 22 3.21 14.44 -31.76
N MET A 23 4.23 15.27 -31.61
CA MET A 23 5.17 15.17 -30.49
C MET A 23 4.49 15.43 -29.15
N THR A 24 3.65 16.45 -29.09
CA THR A 24 2.90 16.81 -27.86
C THR A 24 1.91 15.71 -27.48
N CYS A 25 1.16 15.18 -28.45
CA CYS A 25 0.24 14.04 -28.20
C CYS A 25 0.98 12.80 -27.69
N LYS A 26 2.13 12.45 -28.27
CA LYS A 26 2.92 11.31 -27.80
C LYS A 26 3.43 11.52 -26.37
N TRP A 27 3.83 12.72 -26.04
CA TRP A 27 4.32 13.06 -24.69
C TRP A 27 3.19 13.02 -23.66
N GLN A 28 2.03 13.59 -23.97
CA GLN A 28 0.83 13.56 -23.15
C GLN A 28 0.38 12.11 -22.90
N LEU A 29 0.29 11.29 -23.95
CA LEU A 29 -0.11 9.90 -23.83
C LEU A 29 0.81 9.10 -22.91
N ARG A 30 2.14 9.29 -23.02
CA ARG A 30 3.10 8.64 -22.13
C ARG A 30 2.92 9.07 -20.68
N THR A 31 2.66 10.35 -20.46
CA THR A 31 2.47 10.91 -19.10
C THR A 31 1.17 10.38 -18.48
N GLU A 32 0.10 10.28 -19.25
CA GLU A 32 -1.18 9.74 -18.78
C GLU A 32 -1.09 8.24 -18.51
N LEU A 33 -0.48 7.46 -19.37
CA LEU A 33 -0.26 6.02 -19.13
C LEU A 33 0.57 5.78 -17.88
N ARG A 34 1.60 6.60 -17.65
CA ARG A 34 2.40 6.53 -16.43
C ARG A 34 1.56 6.83 -15.18
N LYS A 35 0.74 7.88 -15.19
CA LYS A 35 -0.16 8.23 -14.07
C LYS A 35 -1.16 7.12 -13.79
N ILE A 36 -1.75 6.51 -14.82
CA ILE A 36 -2.68 5.38 -14.68
C ILE A 36 -1.98 4.19 -14.02
N SER A 37 -0.78 3.87 -14.47
CA SER A 37 0.03 2.80 -13.88
C SER A 37 0.39 3.07 -12.42
N GLU A 38 0.85 4.28 -12.09
CA GLU A 38 1.18 4.70 -10.73
C GLU A 38 -0.05 4.66 -9.81
N ASN A 39 -1.22 5.11 -10.28
CA ASN A 39 -2.47 5.04 -9.52
C ASN A 39 -2.90 3.59 -9.29
N TYR A 40 -2.80 2.73 -10.30
CA TYR A 40 -3.14 1.31 -10.16
C TYR A 40 -2.27 0.60 -9.12
N VAL A 41 -0.96 0.82 -9.16
CA VAL A 41 -0.03 0.27 -8.16
C VAL A 41 -0.32 0.82 -6.76
N SER A 42 -0.62 2.12 -6.66
CA SER A 42 -1.00 2.76 -5.41
C SER A 42 -2.26 2.13 -4.81
N ASP A 43 -3.32 1.94 -5.59
CA ASP A 43 -4.57 1.31 -5.13
C ASP A 43 -4.35 -0.13 -4.65
N LYS A 44 -3.53 -0.90 -5.36
CA LYS A 44 -3.16 -2.26 -4.96
C LYS A 44 -2.35 -2.27 -3.66
N LYS A 45 -1.42 -1.34 -3.50
CA LYS A 45 -0.65 -1.14 -2.27
C LYS A 45 -1.56 -0.84 -1.08
N TYR A 46 -2.50 0.10 -1.22
CA TYR A 46 -3.47 0.40 -0.16
C TYR A 46 -4.32 -0.80 0.21
N LYS A 47 -4.76 -1.57 -0.78
CA LYS A 47 -5.55 -2.78 -0.55
C LYS A 47 -4.73 -3.84 0.19
N ALA A 48 -3.46 -4.05 -0.17
CA ALA A 48 -2.57 -4.97 0.54
C ALA A 48 -2.39 -4.58 2.02
N TYR A 49 -2.17 -3.30 2.29
CA TYR A 49 -2.07 -2.78 3.66
C TYR A 49 -3.38 -2.92 4.44
N TYR A 50 -4.51 -2.60 3.83
CA TYR A 50 -5.82 -2.77 4.44
C TYR A 50 -6.08 -4.24 4.79
N ASN A 51 -5.79 -5.16 3.88
CA ASN A 51 -5.97 -6.60 4.11
C ASN A 51 -5.12 -7.10 5.27
N ALA A 52 -3.85 -6.65 5.37
CA ALA A 52 -2.96 -7.03 6.46
C ALA A 52 -3.48 -6.54 7.82
N VAL A 53 -3.92 -5.29 7.90
CA VAL A 53 -4.47 -4.71 9.11
C VAL A 53 -5.79 -5.41 9.49
N ASN A 54 -6.67 -5.62 8.52
CA ASN A 54 -7.97 -6.25 8.74
C ASN A 54 -7.85 -7.72 9.20
N MET A 55 -6.91 -8.46 8.64
CA MET A 55 -6.59 -9.83 9.08
C MET A 55 -6.22 -9.85 10.57
N PHE A 56 -5.38 -8.94 11.03
CA PHE A 56 -5.01 -8.85 12.44
C PHE A 56 -6.21 -8.55 13.33
N TYR A 57 -7.05 -7.58 12.96
CA TYR A 57 -8.27 -7.28 13.70
C TYR A 57 -9.22 -8.48 13.78
N SER A 58 -9.34 -9.24 12.70
CA SER A 58 -10.12 -10.47 12.66
C SER A 58 -9.60 -11.50 13.67
N ILE A 59 -8.28 -11.74 13.70
CA ILE A 59 -7.63 -12.64 14.66
C ILE A 59 -7.89 -12.19 16.09
N MET A 60 -7.68 -10.91 16.41
CA MET A 60 -7.92 -10.36 17.74
C MET A 60 -9.39 -10.47 18.18
N SER A 61 -10.31 -10.23 17.27
CA SER A 61 -11.75 -10.38 17.52
C SER A 61 -12.14 -11.83 17.82
N GLU A 62 -11.55 -12.80 17.14
CA GLU A 62 -11.81 -14.22 17.37
C GLU A 62 -11.27 -14.71 18.70
N ILE A 63 -10.06 -14.32 19.05
CA ILE A 63 -9.46 -14.62 20.37
C ILE A 63 -10.39 -14.13 21.47
N LYS A 64 -10.93 -12.91 21.34
CA LYS A 64 -11.84 -12.33 22.31
C LYS A 64 -13.19 -13.07 22.41
N ASN A 65 -13.77 -13.45 21.29
CA ASN A 65 -15.14 -13.97 21.23
C ASN A 65 -15.22 -15.47 21.49
N LYS A 66 -14.21 -16.25 21.12
CA LYS A 66 -14.23 -17.71 21.14
C LYS A 66 -13.20 -18.35 22.06
N GLY A 67 -12.30 -17.56 22.65
CA GLY A 67 -11.18 -18.08 23.47
C GLY A 67 -10.21 -18.99 22.71
N ALA A 68 -10.42 -19.21 21.41
CA ALA A 68 -9.58 -20.03 20.56
C ALA A 68 -9.60 -19.53 19.10
N ILE A 69 -8.50 -19.70 18.42
CA ILE A 69 -8.37 -19.39 16.99
C ILE A 69 -9.08 -20.48 16.18
N VAL A 70 -9.97 -20.09 15.27
CA VAL A 70 -10.65 -21.02 14.36
C VAL A 70 -9.63 -21.63 13.40
N GLY A 71 -9.68 -22.93 13.23
CA GLY A 71 -8.96 -23.82 12.31
C GLY A 71 -7.64 -23.35 11.72
N PRO A 72 -6.50 -23.99 12.03
CA PRO A 72 -5.17 -23.49 11.62
C PRO A 72 -4.97 -23.38 10.09
N SER A 73 -5.70 -24.17 9.28
CA SER A 73 -5.51 -24.23 7.83
C SER A 73 -5.98 -22.97 7.08
N ASP A 74 -7.17 -22.47 7.44
CA ASP A 74 -7.78 -21.35 6.70
C ASP A 74 -7.08 -20.03 7.01
N ARG A 75 -6.64 -19.87 8.26
CA ARG A 75 -5.85 -18.71 8.68
C ARG A 75 -4.47 -18.67 8.06
N PHE A 76 -3.84 -19.82 7.93
CA PHE A 76 -2.54 -19.91 7.27
C PHE A 76 -2.61 -19.47 5.80
N GLN A 77 -3.66 -19.89 5.09
CA GLN A 77 -3.89 -19.47 3.70
C GLN A 77 -4.15 -17.97 3.59
N GLU A 78 -4.94 -17.39 4.52
CA GLU A 78 -5.16 -15.95 4.58
C GLU A 78 -3.86 -15.18 4.83
N MET A 79 -3.03 -15.64 5.77
CA MET A 79 -1.72 -15.05 6.07
C MET A 79 -0.76 -15.12 4.88
N LEU A 80 -0.73 -16.23 4.15
CA LEU A 80 0.09 -16.38 2.94
C LEU A 80 -0.35 -15.41 1.86
N LYS A 81 -1.65 -15.26 1.63
CA LYS A 81 -2.20 -14.33 0.65
C LYS A 81 -1.87 -12.86 0.99
N VAL A 82 -2.01 -12.50 2.26
CA VAL A 82 -1.62 -11.14 2.72
C VAL A 82 -0.12 -10.91 2.53
N LYS A 83 0.70 -11.90 2.83
CA LYS A 83 2.16 -11.82 2.62
C LYS A 83 2.53 -11.69 1.14
N GLU A 84 1.84 -12.42 0.27
CA GLU A 84 1.99 -12.30 -1.19
C GLU A 84 1.62 -10.91 -1.70
N ASP A 85 0.46 -10.39 -1.29
CA ASP A 85 0.02 -9.03 -1.64
C ASP A 85 1.03 -7.98 -1.17
N LEU A 86 1.57 -8.11 0.05
CA LEU A 86 2.59 -7.21 0.58
C LEU A 86 3.93 -7.35 -0.15
N PHE A 87 4.30 -8.56 -0.59
CA PHE A 87 5.52 -8.78 -1.37
C PHE A 87 5.45 -8.10 -2.74
N VAL A 88 4.28 -8.17 -3.40
CA VAL A 88 4.12 -7.62 -4.75
C VAL A 88 3.88 -6.11 -4.74
N TYR A 89 3.09 -5.60 -3.80
CA TYR A 89 2.61 -4.22 -3.82
C TYR A 89 3.09 -3.39 -2.62
N GLY A 90 3.52 -4.01 -1.53
CA GLY A 90 4.02 -3.33 -0.34
C GLY A 90 5.39 -2.69 -0.54
N SER A 91 5.79 -1.86 0.42
CA SER A 91 7.19 -1.42 0.50
C SER A 91 8.05 -2.49 1.17
N ASP A 92 9.36 -2.46 0.91
CA ASP A 92 10.34 -3.32 1.59
C ASP A 92 10.24 -3.22 3.11
N LYS A 93 10.01 -2.01 3.63
CA LYS A 93 9.89 -1.77 5.08
C LYS A 93 8.65 -2.44 5.65
N ALA A 94 7.50 -2.28 4.99
CA ALA A 94 6.25 -2.89 5.42
C ALA A 94 6.30 -4.41 5.32
N PHE A 95 6.86 -4.96 4.23
CA PHE A 95 7.02 -6.39 4.04
C PHE A 95 7.92 -7.01 5.10
N ARG A 96 9.06 -6.38 5.43
CA ARG A 96 9.97 -6.85 6.49
C ARG A 96 9.31 -6.81 7.86
N ALA A 97 8.67 -5.70 8.22
CA ALA A 97 8.00 -5.56 9.51
C ALA A 97 6.85 -6.58 9.68
N PHE A 98 6.09 -6.85 8.61
CA PHE A 98 5.07 -7.90 8.64
C PHE A 98 5.66 -9.29 8.76
N THR A 99 6.79 -9.56 8.09
CA THR A 99 7.49 -10.84 8.21
C THR A 99 8.05 -11.06 9.62
N GLU A 100 8.61 -10.02 10.25
CA GLU A 100 9.06 -10.06 11.64
C GLU A 100 7.90 -10.37 12.60
N PHE A 101 6.75 -9.73 12.41
CA PHE A 101 5.54 -10.06 13.15
C PHE A 101 5.18 -11.55 13.01
N LEU A 102 5.13 -12.09 11.80
CA LEU A 102 4.80 -13.50 11.56
C LEU A 102 5.79 -14.46 12.22
N CYS A 103 7.10 -14.18 12.10
CA CYS A 103 8.14 -15.00 12.69
C CYS A 103 8.05 -15.05 14.22
N ASN A 104 7.76 -13.91 14.84
CA ASN A 104 7.66 -13.82 16.31
C ASN A 104 6.32 -14.36 16.84
N SER A 105 5.24 -14.27 16.05
CA SER A 105 3.94 -14.85 16.44
C SER A 105 3.89 -16.38 16.34
N SER A 106 4.79 -17.00 15.57
CA SER A 106 4.86 -18.46 15.39
C SER A 106 5.71 -19.19 16.42
N GLN A 107 6.42 -18.46 17.29
CA GLN A 107 7.20 -19.09 18.38
C GLN A 107 6.28 -19.60 19.48
N ASN A 108 6.53 -20.83 19.97
CA ASN A 108 5.72 -21.59 20.94
C ASN A 108 5.52 -20.93 22.33
N GLN A 109 6.04 -19.76 22.53
CA GLN A 109 5.73 -18.89 23.64
C GLN A 109 5.29 -17.55 23.09
N PRO A 110 3.98 -17.20 23.17
CA PRO A 110 3.54 -15.86 22.81
C PRO A 110 4.10 -14.87 23.86
N ASN A 111 5.29 -14.40 23.63
CA ASN A 111 5.79 -13.21 24.31
C ASN A 111 4.85 -12.05 23.94
N GLN A 112 4.54 -11.19 24.89
CA GLN A 112 3.74 -9.98 24.64
C GLN A 112 4.32 -9.12 23.50
N ASP A 113 5.57 -9.38 23.12
CA ASP A 113 6.33 -8.69 22.08
C ASP A 113 5.72 -8.80 20.67
N TYR A 114 4.94 -9.86 20.35
CA TYR A 114 4.36 -10.03 19.00
C TYR A 114 3.38 -8.89 18.67
N ILE A 115 2.69 -8.33 19.66
CA ILE A 115 1.82 -7.17 19.48
C ILE A 115 2.66 -5.95 19.09
N GLU A 116 3.82 -5.78 19.70
CA GLU A 116 4.72 -4.66 19.41
C GLU A 116 5.23 -4.71 17.96
N TYR A 117 5.60 -5.88 17.45
CA TYR A 117 5.97 -6.06 16.05
C TYR A 117 4.84 -5.68 15.10
N PHE A 118 3.60 -6.04 15.44
CA PHE A 118 2.45 -5.65 14.62
C PHE A 118 2.18 -4.14 14.69
N LEU A 119 2.28 -3.54 15.86
CA LEU A 119 2.13 -2.09 16.02
C LEU A 119 3.19 -1.32 15.23
N ASN A 120 4.43 -1.81 15.20
CA ASN A 120 5.48 -1.26 14.36
C ASN A 120 5.12 -1.33 12.86
N PHE A 121 4.60 -2.48 12.41
CA PHE A 121 4.08 -2.61 11.05
C PHE A 121 2.98 -1.58 10.76
N MET A 122 2.00 -1.41 11.65
CA MET A 122 0.92 -0.42 11.50
C MET A 122 1.45 1.01 11.39
N LEU A 123 2.45 1.38 12.20
CA LEU A 123 3.09 2.70 12.14
C LEU A 123 3.80 2.94 10.82
N ILE A 124 4.50 1.94 10.29
CA ILE A 124 5.15 2.01 8.97
C ILE A 124 4.10 2.24 7.88
N VAL A 125 3.05 1.42 7.87
CA VAL A 125 1.93 1.54 6.92
C VAL A 125 1.28 2.92 7.01
N ARG A 126 0.97 3.39 8.22
CA ARG A 126 0.37 4.70 8.44
C ARG A 126 1.26 5.83 7.95
N LYS A 127 2.56 5.75 8.22
CA LYS A 127 3.54 6.75 7.78
C LYS A 127 3.62 6.81 6.25
N GLU A 128 3.60 5.66 5.58
CA GLU A 128 3.64 5.60 4.12
C GLU A 128 2.35 6.15 3.48
N ILE A 129 1.18 5.74 3.99
CA ILE A 129 -0.12 6.23 3.50
C ILE A 129 -0.24 7.76 3.67
N SER A 130 0.29 8.31 4.76
CA SER A 130 0.25 9.75 5.03
C SER A 130 1.33 10.55 4.31
N GLY A 131 2.13 9.94 3.43
CA GLY A 131 3.26 10.61 2.78
C GLY A 131 4.33 11.08 3.77
N GLY A 132 4.55 10.33 4.84
CA GLY A 132 5.53 10.64 5.88
C GLY A 132 5.07 11.64 6.95
N LYS A 133 3.85 12.15 6.85
CA LYS A 133 3.33 13.21 7.74
C LYS A 133 2.75 12.70 9.06
N SER A 134 2.55 11.39 9.22
CA SER A 134 2.02 10.82 10.46
C SER A 134 3.00 10.99 11.61
N LYS A 135 2.50 11.49 12.74
CA LYS A 135 3.23 11.64 14.01
C LYS A 135 2.73 10.64 15.08
N LEU A 136 1.88 9.69 14.68
CA LEU A 136 1.38 8.68 15.61
C LEU A 136 2.49 7.83 16.16
N THR A 137 2.37 7.52 17.45
CA THR A 137 3.26 6.63 18.20
C THR A 137 2.56 5.31 18.53
N THR A 138 3.32 4.33 18.99
CA THR A 138 2.78 3.05 19.48
C THR A 138 1.77 3.27 20.60
N ASP A 139 2.06 4.21 21.52
CA ASP A 139 1.17 4.56 22.65
C ASP A 139 -0.18 5.12 22.17
N ASP A 140 -0.20 5.92 21.11
CA ASP A 140 -1.44 6.45 20.55
C ASP A 140 -2.33 5.33 20.01
N ILE A 141 -1.71 4.32 19.40
CA ILE A 141 -2.45 3.17 18.88
C ILE A 141 -2.95 2.33 20.07
N LEU A 142 -2.11 2.05 21.06
CA LEU A 142 -2.47 1.26 22.27
C LEU A 142 -3.59 1.92 23.08
N ARG A 143 -3.56 3.24 23.27
CA ARG A 143 -4.64 3.97 23.96
C ARG A 143 -5.99 3.82 23.27
N ASN A 144 -5.99 3.79 21.94
CA ASN A 144 -7.21 3.56 21.17
C ASN A 144 -7.73 2.12 21.33
N TYR A 145 -6.82 1.17 21.59
CA TYR A 145 -7.15 -0.22 21.90
C TYR A 145 -7.58 -0.43 23.35
N SER A 146 -6.92 0.21 24.31
CA SER A 146 -7.25 0.06 25.74
C SER A 146 -8.66 0.53 26.07
N GLY A 147 -9.20 1.53 25.35
CA GLY A 147 -10.62 1.92 25.47
C GLY A 147 -11.61 0.85 25.01
N ARG A 148 -11.20 -0.08 24.12
CA ARG A 148 -12.06 -1.19 23.60
C ARG A 148 -11.57 -2.59 24.00
N TYR A 149 -10.30 -2.73 24.42
CA TYR A 149 -9.62 -4.02 24.58
C TYR A 149 -8.76 -4.12 25.86
N ALA A 150 -8.95 -3.22 26.82
CA ALA A 150 -8.17 -3.15 28.08
C ALA A 150 -8.14 -4.45 28.90
N VAL A 151 -8.95 -5.45 28.55
CA VAL A 151 -9.05 -6.74 29.24
C VAL A 151 -8.05 -7.79 28.72
N LEU A 152 -7.32 -7.50 27.64
CA LEU A 152 -6.42 -8.48 27.00
C LEU A 152 -4.93 -8.23 27.24
N ILE A 153 -4.58 -7.13 27.91
CA ILE A 153 -3.17 -6.72 28.12
C ILE A 153 -2.78 -6.77 29.62
N LEU A 154 -3.70 -7.12 30.51
CA LEU A 154 -3.46 -7.46 31.92
C LEU A 154 -3.64 -8.97 32.13
#